data_9296224041f1adaf0b40420c4b2d393d
#
_entry.id   9296224041f1adaf0b40420c4b2d393d
#
_cell.length_a   1.000
_cell.length_b   1.000
_cell.length_c   1.000
_cell.angle_alpha   90.00
_cell.angle_beta   90.00
_cell.angle_gamma   90.00
#
_symmetry.space_group_name_H-M   'P 1'
#
loop_
_entity.id
_entity.type
_entity.pdbx_description
1 polymer ?
#
loop_
_entity_poly.entity_id
_entity_poly.type
_entity_poly.pdbx_seq_one_letter_code
_entity_poly.pdbx_strand_id
1 'polypeptide(L)'
;EWFLTYLRGFRFSRDWVKVWQTSEGHLHIEFEGLWADTILLEVKVLAIVSELFYMFNEQAQSFDYQLLYDKTYHKAERLLEAGCVFSDFGTRRRASLKAEEIAVRAMKDCYESKAWKGKFVGTSNIHLAMKYDLMPVGTMAHEFICAIGGMFGAQMANYMAMEAWRKTYRGALGTYLYDSFGWDIFSYNFSEDFANQFKGLRIDSGDNFEQL
;
A
#
# COMPACT_ATOMS: atom_id res chain seq x y z
N GLU A 1 5.34 -21.41 -1.92
CA GLU A 1 6.67 -21.92 -2.35
C GLU A 1 7.07 -21.35 -3.72
N TRP A 2 6.21 -21.42 -4.74
CA TRP A 2 6.45 -20.87 -6.09
C TRP A 2 6.81 -19.37 -6.09
N PHE A 3 6.13 -18.55 -5.27
CA PHE A 3 6.38 -17.11 -5.19
C PHE A 3 7.76 -16.78 -4.63
N LEU A 4 8.23 -17.53 -3.65
CA LEU A 4 9.61 -17.38 -3.15
C LEU A 4 10.64 -17.75 -4.21
N THR A 5 10.36 -18.78 -5.01
CA THR A 5 11.20 -19.17 -6.14
C THR A 5 11.24 -18.07 -7.19
N TYR A 6 10.08 -17.50 -7.53
CA TYR A 6 9.98 -16.34 -8.42
C TYR A 6 10.79 -15.14 -7.88
N LEU A 7 10.63 -14.75 -6.62
CA LEU A 7 11.38 -13.64 -6.03
C LEU A 7 12.89 -13.86 -6.02
N ARG A 8 13.35 -15.09 -5.76
CA ARG A 8 14.78 -15.44 -5.82
C ARG A 8 15.34 -15.38 -7.24
N GLY A 9 14.51 -15.72 -8.23
CA GLY A 9 14.84 -15.65 -9.65
C GLY A 9 14.68 -14.26 -10.28
N PHE A 10 13.97 -13.34 -9.62
CA PHE A 10 13.67 -12.02 -10.16
C PHE A 10 14.96 -11.25 -10.47
N ARG A 11 15.06 -10.71 -11.68
CA ARG A 11 16.15 -9.85 -12.12
C ARG A 11 15.55 -8.63 -12.79
N PHE A 12 15.86 -7.46 -12.28
CA PHE A 12 15.44 -6.20 -12.87
C PHE A 12 16.10 -6.02 -14.24
N SER A 13 15.29 -5.64 -15.25
CA SER A 13 15.79 -5.16 -16.53
C SER A 13 15.58 -3.67 -16.67
N ARG A 14 16.60 -2.96 -17.15
CA ARG A 14 16.50 -1.53 -17.48
C ARG A 14 15.55 -1.26 -18.63
N ASP A 15 15.37 -2.24 -19.51
CA ASP A 15 14.48 -2.12 -20.67
C ASP A 15 13.00 -2.00 -20.27
N TRP A 16 12.65 -2.37 -19.03
CA TRP A 16 11.29 -2.23 -18.51
C TRP A 16 10.95 -0.80 -18.08
N VAL A 17 11.94 0.09 -17.95
CA VAL A 17 11.73 1.43 -17.39
C VAL A 17 12.25 2.48 -18.34
N LYS A 18 11.36 3.36 -18.77
CA LYS A 18 11.69 4.58 -19.53
C LYS A 18 11.49 5.78 -18.63
N VAL A 19 12.48 6.66 -18.59
CA VAL A 19 12.43 7.89 -17.79
C VAL A 19 12.79 9.06 -18.69
N TRP A 20 11.94 10.06 -18.75
CA TRP A 20 12.22 11.29 -19.52
C TRP A 20 11.56 12.50 -18.88
N GLN A 21 12.00 13.67 -19.32
CA GLN A 21 11.40 14.93 -18.95
C GLN A 21 10.79 15.59 -20.19
N THR A 22 9.58 16.13 -20.07
CA THR A 22 8.94 16.88 -21.14
C THR A 22 9.58 18.25 -21.30
N SER A 23 9.28 18.92 -22.42
CA SER A 23 9.68 20.33 -22.64
C SER A 23 9.14 21.30 -21.59
N GLU A 24 8.05 20.93 -20.91
CA GLU A 24 7.42 21.70 -19.84
C GLU A 24 8.03 21.39 -18.46
N GLY A 25 8.98 20.46 -18.38
CA GLY A 25 9.69 20.11 -17.16
C GLY A 25 9.03 18.98 -16.35
N HIS A 26 7.99 18.33 -16.84
CA HIS A 26 7.33 17.22 -16.15
C HIS A 26 8.14 15.93 -16.28
N LEU A 27 8.35 15.26 -15.15
CA LEU A 27 8.96 13.93 -15.10
C LEU A 27 7.96 12.88 -15.52
N HIS A 28 8.35 12.04 -16.48
CA HIS A 28 7.60 10.84 -16.88
C HIS A 28 8.41 9.60 -16.58
N ILE A 29 7.73 8.59 -16.05
CA ILE A 29 8.29 7.26 -15.79
C ILE A 29 7.28 6.25 -16.32
N GLU A 30 7.71 5.44 -17.27
CA GLU A 30 6.89 4.42 -17.92
C GLU A 30 7.49 3.03 -17.67
N PHE A 31 6.62 2.08 -17.39
CA PHE A 31 6.99 0.67 -17.26
C PHE A 31 6.37 -0.13 -18.39
N GLU A 32 7.20 -0.91 -19.10
CA GLU A 32 6.77 -1.77 -20.20
C GLU A 32 7.39 -3.17 -20.02
N GLY A 33 6.54 -4.19 -19.88
CA GLY A 33 7.00 -5.57 -19.69
C GLY A 33 5.86 -6.49 -19.24
N LEU A 34 6.18 -7.74 -18.97
CA LEU A 34 5.21 -8.65 -18.38
C LEU A 34 4.74 -8.11 -17.03
N TRP A 35 3.45 -8.16 -16.78
CA TRP A 35 2.88 -7.63 -15.54
C TRP A 35 3.51 -8.26 -14.29
N ALA A 36 3.78 -9.56 -14.31
CA ALA A 36 4.48 -10.23 -13.22
C ALA A 36 5.85 -9.61 -12.90
N ASP A 37 6.54 -9.04 -13.89
CA ASP A 37 7.85 -8.42 -13.71
C ASP A 37 7.73 -6.94 -13.29
N THR A 38 6.78 -6.21 -13.86
CA THR A 38 6.62 -4.76 -13.63
C THR A 38 5.87 -4.43 -12.35
N ILE A 39 4.95 -5.31 -11.89
CA ILE A 39 4.16 -5.10 -10.66
C ILE A 39 5.00 -4.79 -9.41
N LEU A 40 6.23 -5.29 -9.34
CA LEU A 40 7.12 -5.06 -8.21
C LEU A 40 7.84 -3.71 -8.24
N LEU A 41 7.67 -2.92 -9.31
CA LEU A 41 8.43 -1.67 -9.52
C LEU A 41 7.75 -0.46 -8.93
N GLU A 42 6.42 -0.38 -8.93
CA GLU A 42 5.65 0.80 -8.50
C GLU A 42 6.14 1.36 -7.16
N VAL A 43 6.03 0.58 -6.10
CA VAL A 43 6.33 1.05 -4.74
C VAL A 43 7.79 1.47 -4.60
N LYS A 44 8.70 0.73 -5.23
CA LYS A 44 10.14 1.02 -5.19
C LYS A 44 10.47 2.33 -5.90
N VAL A 45 9.94 2.51 -7.09
CA VAL A 45 10.20 3.72 -7.89
C VAL A 45 9.56 4.94 -7.25
N LEU A 46 8.31 4.83 -6.78
CA LEU A 46 7.66 5.93 -6.07
C LEU A 46 8.41 6.33 -4.80
N ALA A 47 8.93 5.36 -4.04
CA ALA A 47 9.77 5.63 -2.87
C ALA A 47 11.07 6.37 -3.23
N ILE A 48 11.73 5.98 -4.34
CA ILE A 48 12.94 6.64 -4.84
C ILE A 48 12.63 8.06 -5.31
N VAL A 49 11.59 8.24 -6.12
CA VAL A 49 11.18 9.57 -6.64
C VAL A 49 10.83 10.51 -5.49
N SER A 50 10.06 10.04 -4.52
CA SER A 50 9.70 10.82 -3.34
C SER A 50 10.94 11.24 -2.55
N GLU A 51 11.86 10.31 -2.28
CA GLU A 51 13.10 10.58 -1.55
C GLU A 51 14.02 11.58 -2.31
N LEU A 52 14.16 11.41 -3.63
CA LEU A 52 14.91 12.36 -4.47
C LEU A 52 14.26 13.74 -4.49
N PHE A 53 12.93 13.81 -4.57
CA PHE A 53 12.21 15.08 -4.49
C PHE A 53 12.54 15.82 -3.19
N TYR A 54 12.46 15.16 -2.04
CA TYR A 54 12.82 15.78 -0.77
C TYR A 54 14.31 16.11 -0.67
N MET A 55 15.19 15.28 -1.23
CA MET A 55 16.63 15.49 -1.19
C MET A 55 17.08 16.73 -2.00
N PHE A 56 16.44 16.97 -3.15
CA PHE A 56 16.77 18.09 -4.03
C PHE A 56 15.93 19.36 -3.78
N ASN A 57 14.90 19.27 -2.95
CA ASN A 57 14.09 20.43 -2.59
C ASN A 57 14.73 21.14 -1.38
N GLU A 58 15.20 22.37 -1.57
CA GLU A 58 15.88 23.17 -0.53
C GLU A 58 15.02 23.35 0.73
N GLN A 59 13.70 23.45 0.58
CA GLN A 59 12.77 23.57 1.70
C GLN A 59 12.68 22.30 2.56
N ALA A 60 13.09 21.16 2.02
CA ALA A 60 13.04 19.86 2.69
C ALA A 60 14.39 19.46 3.32
N GLN A 61 15.48 20.22 3.08
CA GLN A 61 16.83 19.88 3.58
C GLN A 61 16.98 19.98 5.10
N SER A 62 16.10 20.69 5.80
CA SER A 62 16.09 20.81 7.26
C SER A 62 15.10 19.84 7.93
N PHE A 63 15.16 18.56 7.60
CA PHE A 63 14.24 17.58 8.14
C PHE A 63 14.54 17.26 9.60
N ASP A 64 13.68 17.72 10.51
CA ASP A 64 13.80 17.44 11.96
C ASP A 64 13.26 16.03 12.28
N TYR A 65 14.16 15.10 12.43
CA TYR A 65 13.84 13.71 12.75
C TYR A 65 13.29 13.51 14.16
N GLN A 66 13.68 14.37 15.13
CA GLN A 66 13.12 14.30 16.47
C GLN A 66 11.67 14.77 16.47
N LEU A 67 11.39 15.88 15.81
CA LEU A 67 10.02 16.37 15.64
C LEU A 67 9.13 15.35 14.90
N LEU A 68 9.68 14.64 13.89
CA LEU A 68 8.96 13.56 13.22
C LEU A 68 8.61 12.44 14.20
N TYR A 69 9.58 11.99 15.00
CA TYR A 69 9.36 10.95 16.01
C TYR A 69 8.25 11.38 16.98
N ASP A 70 8.36 12.55 17.57
CA ASP A 70 7.41 13.07 18.57
C ASP A 70 6.00 13.19 17.99
N LYS A 71 5.87 13.80 16.81
CA LYS A 71 4.58 13.91 16.11
C LYS A 71 3.96 12.54 15.80
N THR A 72 4.78 11.60 15.38
CA THR A 72 4.29 10.25 15.04
C THR A 72 3.88 9.49 16.29
N TYR A 73 4.67 9.59 17.36
CA TYR A 73 4.35 9.01 18.66
C TYR A 73 3.00 9.51 19.17
N HIS A 74 2.78 10.83 19.20
CA HIS A 74 1.50 11.41 19.65
C HIS A 74 0.32 11.06 18.76
N LYS A 75 0.52 10.92 17.43
CA LYS A 75 -0.53 10.43 16.53
C LYS A 75 -0.90 8.98 16.86
N ALA A 76 0.10 8.13 17.05
CA ALA A 76 -0.10 6.73 17.42
C ALA A 76 -0.83 6.62 18.76
N GLU A 77 -0.44 7.40 19.76
CA GLU A 77 -1.09 7.48 21.06
C GLU A 77 -2.58 7.78 20.94
N ARG A 78 -2.95 8.82 20.20
CA ARG A 78 -4.35 9.18 19.96
C ARG A 78 -5.16 8.08 19.28
N LEU A 79 -4.58 7.42 18.27
CA LEU A 79 -5.23 6.30 17.58
C LEU A 79 -5.43 5.10 18.52
N LEU A 80 -4.43 4.78 19.31
CA LEU A 80 -4.45 3.67 20.26
C LEU A 80 -5.47 3.92 21.40
N GLU A 81 -5.54 5.13 21.92
CA GLU A 81 -6.52 5.54 22.93
C GLU A 81 -7.96 5.46 22.39
N ALA A 82 -8.15 5.88 21.14
CA ALA A 82 -9.44 5.80 20.45
C ALA A 82 -9.88 4.35 20.12
N GLY A 83 -9.01 3.36 20.31
CA GLY A 83 -9.31 1.96 20.00
C GLY A 83 -9.09 1.59 18.53
N CYS A 84 -8.41 2.43 17.75
CA CYS A 84 -8.15 2.16 16.34
C CYS A 84 -7.17 0.99 16.17
N VAL A 85 -7.43 0.18 15.13
CA VAL A 85 -6.47 -0.82 14.63
C VAL A 85 -5.87 -0.28 13.35
N PHE A 86 -4.56 -0.08 13.31
CA PHE A 86 -3.89 0.58 12.19
C PHE A 86 -2.54 -0.03 11.86
N SER A 87 -2.05 0.27 10.66
CA SER A 87 -0.75 -0.16 10.13
C SER A 87 -0.08 0.98 9.37
N ASP A 88 1.25 0.91 9.23
CA ASP A 88 2.00 1.81 8.37
C ASP A 88 1.98 1.37 6.91
N PHE A 89 1.70 2.31 6.01
CA PHE A 89 1.74 2.17 4.55
C PHE A 89 2.49 3.33 3.88
N GLY A 90 3.51 3.85 4.55
CA GLY A 90 4.23 5.08 4.17
C GLY A 90 5.24 4.94 3.03
N THR A 91 5.68 3.73 2.68
CA THR A 91 6.88 3.50 1.84
C THR A 91 6.91 4.32 0.54
N ARG A 92 5.83 4.35 -0.25
CA ARG A 92 5.80 5.03 -1.55
C ARG A 92 5.72 6.57 -1.48
N ARG A 93 5.48 7.13 -0.28
CA ARG A 93 5.32 8.59 -0.06
C ARG A 93 6.27 9.12 1.01
N ARG A 94 7.26 8.35 1.37
CA ARG A 94 8.21 8.72 2.42
C ARG A 94 9.16 9.82 1.97
N ALA A 95 9.51 10.71 2.88
CA ALA A 95 10.55 11.71 2.62
C ALA A 95 11.95 11.07 2.47
N SER A 96 12.20 9.98 3.20
CA SER A 96 13.39 9.14 3.07
C SER A 96 13.13 7.79 3.76
N LEU A 97 13.98 6.78 3.48
CA LEU A 97 13.94 5.52 4.21
C LEU A 97 14.15 5.76 5.72
N LYS A 98 15.04 6.67 6.09
CA LYS A 98 15.28 7.03 7.49
C LYS A 98 14.04 7.67 8.13
N ALA A 99 13.30 8.51 7.41
CA ALA A 99 12.06 9.12 7.92
C ALA A 99 10.98 8.06 8.17
N GLU A 100 10.77 7.13 7.25
CA GLU A 100 9.83 6.03 7.44
C GLU A 100 10.24 5.13 8.62
N GLU A 101 11.53 4.80 8.72
CA GLU A 101 12.06 4.01 9.83
C GLU A 101 11.78 4.67 11.19
N ILE A 102 12.01 5.98 11.30
CA ILE A 102 11.73 6.73 12.53
C ILE A 102 10.24 6.73 12.86
N ALA A 103 9.39 6.90 11.86
CA ALA A 103 7.93 6.85 12.06
C ALA A 103 7.47 5.46 12.51
N VAL A 104 7.95 4.39 11.88
CA VAL A 104 7.62 3.01 12.28
C VAL A 104 8.09 2.71 13.70
N ARG A 105 9.32 3.15 14.05
CA ARG A 105 9.84 3.01 15.41
C ARG A 105 8.99 3.77 16.43
N ALA A 106 8.61 5.01 16.16
CA ALA A 106 7.78 5.80 17.06
C ALA A 106 6.40 5.15 17.31
N MET A 107 5.78 4.57 16.27
CA MET A 107 4.51 3.82 16.41
C MET A 107 4.70 2.56 17.26
N LYS A 108 5.80 1.82 17.05
CA LYS A 108 6.15 0.63 17.83
C LYS A 108 6.38 0.98 19.29
N ASP A 109 7.25 1.96 19.55
CA ASP A 109 7.61 2.39 20.91
C ASP A 109 6.38 2.87 21.68
N CYS A 110 5.48 3.61 21.02
CA CYS A 110 4.21 4.01 21.59
C CYS A 110 3.34 2.79 21.92
N TYR A 111 3.19 1.86 20.97
CA TYR A 111 2.36 0.67 21.17
C TYR A 111 2.87 -0.21 22.32
N GLU A 112 4.17 -0.32 22.50
CA GLU A 112 4.80 -1.13 23.56
C GLU A 112 4.86 -0.42 24.92
N SER A 113 4.56 0.88 25.00
CA SER A 113 4.70 1.68 26.23
C SER A 113 3.72 1.32 27.34
N LYS A 114 2.52 0.87 27.00
CA LYS A 114 1.44 0.45 27.92
C LYS A 114 0.37 -0.41 27.21
N ALA A 115 -0.58 -0.92 27.94
CA ALA A 115 -1.76 -1.57 27.36
C ALA A 115 -2.69 -0.50 26.75
N TRP A 116 -3.13 -0.74 25.52
CA TRP A 116 -3.98 0.16 24.76
C TRP A 116 -5.33 -0.48 24.42
N LYS A 117 -6.34 0.34 24.10
CA LYS A 117 -7.60 -0.13 23.53
C LYS A 117 -7.44 -0.52 22.05
N GLY A 118 -6.61 0.23 21.32
CA GLY A 118 -6.30 0.02 19.91
C GLY A 118 -5.08 -0.89 19.71
N LYS A 119 -4.71 -1.06 18.44
CA LYS A 119 -3.58 -1.92 18.07
C LYS A 119 -2.79 -1.34 16.89
N PHE A 120 -1.49 -1.25 17.03
CA PHE A 120 -0.56 -1.12 15.90
C PHE A 120 -0.23 -2.52 15.39
N VAL A 121 -0.64 -2.83 14.16
CA VAL A 121 -0.50 -4.19 13.59
C VAL A 121 0.89 -4.41 13.02
N GLY A 122 1.45 -3.40 12.33
CA GLY A 122 2.75 -3.51 11.68
C GLY A 122 2.91 -2.57 10.49
N THR A 123 3.76 -2.92 9.55
CA THR A 123 4.10 -2.10 8.40
C THR A 123 4.06 -2.87 7.09
N SER A 124 3.73 -2.20 6.00
CA SER A 124 3.83 -2.74 4.64
C SER A 124 5.28 -2.81 4.13
N ASN A 125 6.22 -2.16 4.81
CA ASN A 125 7.63 -2.24 4.50
C ASN A 125 8.26 -3.51 5.08
N ILE A 126 8.44 -4.53 4.24
CA ILE A 126 8.96 -5.84 4.67
C ILE A 126 10.36 -5.73 5.32
N HIS A 127 11.21 -4.82 4.86
CA HIS A 127 12.52 -4.59 5.46
C HIS A 127 12.40 -4.07 6.90
N LEU A 128 11.53 -3.09 7.13
CA LEU A 128 11.28 -2.55 8.48
C LEU A 128 10.52 -3.53 9.36
N ALA A 129 9.58 -4.30 8.79
CA ALA A 129 8.92 -5.38 9.51
C ALA A 129 9.93 -6.40 10.05
N MET A 130 10.86 -6.85 9.21
CA MET A 130 11.93 -7.77 9.62
C MET A 130 12.88 -7.12 10.65
N LYS A 131 13.28 -5.86 10.43
CA LYS A 131 14.23 -5.15 11.30
C LYS A 131 13.70 -4.92 12.71
N TYR A 132 12.40 -4.66 12.85
CA TYR A 132 11.75 -4.32 14.12
C TYR A 132 10.85 -5.42 14.69
N ASP A 133 10.92 -6.62 14.12
CA ASP A 133 10.07 -7.76 14.49
C ASP A 133 8.58 -7.40 14.52
N LEU A 134 8.12 -6.78 13.43
CA LEU A 134 6.74 -6.38 13.22
C LEU A 134 6.06 -7.30 12.21
N MET A 135 4.72 -7.35 12.27
CA MET A 135 3.92 -8.04 11.28
C MET A 135 4.07 -7.36 9.91
N PRO A 136 4.49 -8.06 8.84
CA PRO A 136 4.39 -7.54 7.49
C PRO A 136 2.91 -7.50 7.08
N VAL A 137 2.41 -6.32 6.70
CA VAL A 137 1.01 -6.10 6.35
C VAL A 137 0.91 -5.78 4.87
N GLY A 138 -0.05 -6.37 4.20
CA GLY A 138 -0.37 -6.09 2.80
C GLY A 138 -1.87 -5.91 2.58
N THR A 139 -2.23 -5.26 1.49
CA THR A 139 -3.61 -5.06 1.06
C THR A 139 -3.76 -5.35 -0.42
N MET A 140 -5.01 -5.56 -0.87
CA MET A 140 -5.32 -5.61 -2.29
C MET A 140 -5.00 -4.26 -2.95
N ALA A 141 -4.39 -4.30 -4.14
CA ALA A 141 -4.03 -3.09 -4.89
C ALA A 141 -5.09 -2.76 -5.94
N HIS A 142 -5.33 -1.45 -6.16
CA HIS A 142 -6.16 -0.98 -7.29
C HIS A 142 -5.64 -1.50 -8.63
N GLU A 143 -4.32 -1.53 -8.81
CA GLU A 143 -3.69 -2.06 -10.02
C GLU A 143 -4.18 -3.47 -10.37
N PHE A 144 -4.37 -4.35 -9.38
CA PHE A 144 -4.89 -5.70 -9.61
C PHE A 144 -6.30 -5.65 -10.23
N ILE A 145 -7.20 -4.85 -9.66
CA ILE A 145 -8.58 -4.73 -10.14
C ILE A 145 -8.62 -4.02 -11.50
N CYS A 146 -7.80 -2.96 -11.67
CA CYS A 146 -7.69 -2.25 -12.95
C CYS A 146 -7.15 -3.14 -14.08
N ALA A 147 -6.14 -3.95 -13.80
CA ALA A 147 -5.60 -4.88 -14.78
C ALA A 147 -6.62 -5.96 -15.18
N ILE A 148 -7.36 -6.50 -14.21
CA ILE A 148 -8.48 -7.40 -14.48
C ILE A 148 -9.55 -6.69 -15.34
N GLY A 149 -9.87 -5.44 -15.04
CA GLY A 149 -10.79 -4.63 -15.85
C GLY A 149 -10.30 -4.40 -17.29
N GLY A 150 -8.99 -4.24 -17.47
CA GLY A 150 -8.36 -4.16 -18.78
C GLY A 150 -8.50 -5.46 -19.60
N MET A 151 -8.48 -6.63 -18.93
CA MET A 151 -8.61 -7.93 -19.58
C MET A 151 -10.07 -8.32 -19.86
N PHE A 152 -10.99 -7.99 -18.97
CA PHE A 152 -12.38 -8.51 -19.00
C PHE A 152 -13.44 -7.41 -19.13
N GLY A 153 -13.05 -6.15 -19.21
CA GLY A 153 -13.95 -4.99 -19.22
C GLY A 153 -14.30 -4.52 -17.78
N ALA A 154 -14.55 -3.22 -17.65
CA ALA A 154 -14.79 -2.59 -16.35
C ALA A 154 -16.00 -3.19 -15.59
N GLN A 155 -17.06 -3.53 -16.30
CA GLN A 155 -18.26 -4.11 -15.71
C GLN A 155 -18.02 -5.48 -15.05
N MET A 156 -17.07 -6.27 -15.55
CA MET A 156 -16.73 -7.59 -15.00
C MET A 156 -15.53 -7.55 -14.06
N ALA A 157 -14.88 -6.41 -13.91
CA ALA A 157 -13.62 -6.27 -13.19
C ALA A 157 -13.72 -6.77 -11.74
N ASN A 158 -14.72 -6.29 -10.99
CA ASN A 158 -14.89 -6.68 -9.60
C ASN A 158 -15.24 -8.16 -9.46
N TYR A 159 -16.15 -8.68 -10.29
CA TYR A 159 -16.50 -10.10 -10.29
C TYR A 159 -15.27 -10.99 -10.52
N MET A 160 -14.54 -10.73 -11.59
CA MET A 160 -13.37 -11.53 -11.97
C MET A 160 -12.23 -11.40 -10.95
N ALA A 161 -12.05 -10.20 -10.37
CA ALA A 161 -11.05 -9.97 -9.32
C ALA A 161 -11.41 -10.73 -8.02
N MET A 162 -12.67 -10.68 -7.59
CA MET A 162 -13.14 -11.45 -6.42
C MET A 162 -12.98 -12.95 -6.64
N GLU A 163 -13.33 -13.47 -7.82
CA GLU A 163 -13.15 -14.87 -8.16
C GLU A 163 -11.69 -15.30 -8.15
N ALA A 164 -10.79 -14.51 -8.74
CA ALA A 164 -9.36 -14.79 -8.76
C ALA A 164 -8.78 -14.78 -7.34
N TRP A 165 -9.18 -13.80 -6.53
CA TRP A 165 -8.76 -13.68 -5.15
C TRP A 165 -9.22 -14.85 -4.29
N ARG A 166 -10.51 -15.21 -4.40
CA ARG A 166 -11.11 -16.34 -3.72
C ARG A 166 -10.40 -17.66 -4.04
N LYS A 167 -10.14 -17.91 -5.32
CA LYS A 167 -9.42 -19.12 -5.76
C LYS A 167 -7.99 -19.19 -5.22
N THR A 168 -7.33 -18.05 -5.14
CA THR A 168 -5.94 -17.96 -4.69
C THR A 168 -5.81 -18.08 -3.18
N TYR A 169 -6.60 -17.32 -2.43
CA TYR A 169 -6.44 -17.17 -0.98
C TYR A 169 -7.41 -18.00 -0.14
N ARG A 170 -8.44 -18.59 -0.74
CA ARG A 170 -9.39 -19.53 -0.10
C ARG A 170 -9.93 -19.03 1.24
N GLY A 171 -10.34 -17.76 1.31
CA GLY A 171 -10.88 -17.10 2.50
C GLY A 171 -9.84 -16.41 3.40
N ALA A 172 -8.53 -16.57 3.14
CA ALA A 172 -7.54 -15.71 3.74
C ALA A 172 -7.51 -14.33 3.04
N LEU A 173 -7.00 -13.28 3.74
CA LEU A 173 -6.89 -11.91 3.22
C LEU A 173 -8.22 -11.37 2.67
N GLY A 174 -9.32 -11.62 3.37
CA GLY A 174 -10.68 -11.42 2.91
C GLY A 174 -11.20 -9.98 2.96
N THR A 175 -10.35 -8.94 2.95
CA THR A 175 -10.79 -7.55 2.82
C THR A 175 -10.69 -7.13 1.36
N TYR A 176 -11.84 -6.84 0.72
CA TYR A 176 -11.91 -6.47 -0.68
C TYR A 176 -11.84 -4.95 -0.87
N LEU A 177 -11.08 -4.50 -1.86
CA LEU A 177 -10.99 -3.11 -2.28
C LEU A 177 -12.02 -2.85 -3.38
N TYR A 178 -13.08 -2.09 -3.09
CA TYR A 178 -14.22 -1.98 -4.01
C TYR A 178 -14.21 -0.75 -4.92
N ASP A 179 -13.49 0.28 -4.56
CA ASP A 179 -13.61 1.63 -5.11
C ASP A 179 -12.90 1.87 -6.45
N SER A 180 -12.25 0.85 -7.03
CA SER A 180 -11.50 0.98 -8.31
C SER A 180 -12.36 1.42 -9.49
N PHE A 181 -13.62 1.01 -9.55
CA PHE A 181 -14.59 1.36 -10.60
C PHE A 181 -15.88 1.98 -10.04
N GLY A 182 -15.87 2.38 -8.77
CA GLY A 182 -17.00 2.97 -8.09
C GLY A 182 -18.03 1.97 -7.58
N TRP A 183 -18.93 2.47 -6.72
CA TRP A 183 -19.93 1.68 -6.02
C TRP A 183 -20.92 0.97 -6.97
N ASP A 184 -21.39 1.65 -8.00
CA ASP A 184 -22.42 1.10 -8.90
C ASP A 184 -21.94 -0.18 -9.60
N ILE A 185 -20.71 -0.17 -10.12
CA ILE A 185 -20.13 -1.35 -10.76
C ILE A 185 -19.82 -2.44 -9.73
N PHE A 186 -19.33 -2.06 -8.54
CA PHE A 186 -19.05 -3.03 -7.49
C PHE A 186 -20.34 -3.69 -7.01
N SER A 187 -21.38 -2.93 -6.64
CA SER A 187 -22.63 -3.46 -6.09
C SER A 187 -23.36 -4.39 -7.05
N TYR A 188 -23.29 -4.10 -8.34
CA TYR A 188 -23.84 -4.98 -9.37
C TYR A 188 -23.17 -6.37 -9.39
N ASN A 189 -21.89 -6.44 -9.07
CA ASN A 189 -21.10 -7.67 -9.05
C ASN A 189 -21.05 -8.36 -7.68
N PHE A 190 -21.45 -7.69 -6.60
CA PHE A 190 -21.30 -8.18 -5.23
C PHE A 190 -22.53 -8.99 -4.81
N SER A 191 -22.42 -10.30 -4.92
CA SER A 191 -23.48 -11.24 -4.56
C SER A 191 -23.42 -11.62 -3.07
N GLU A 192 -24.50 -12.22 -2.56
CA GLU A 192 -24.54 -12.81 -1.23
C GLU A 192 -23.44 -13.88 -1.02
N ASP A 193 -23.12 -14.64 -2.06
CA ASP A 193 -22.04 -15.64 -2.02
C ASP A 193 -20.67 -14.96 -1.76
N PHE A 194 -20.39 -13.83 -2.42
CA PHE A 194 -19.18 -13.04 -2.12
C PHE A 194 -19.23 -12.41 -0.73
N ALA A 195 -20.37 -11.88 -0.31
CA ALA A 195 -20.52 -11.29 1.02
C ALA A 195 -20.21 -12.30 2.13
N ASN A 196 -20.57 -13.55 1.94
CA ASN A 196 -20.27 -14.63 2.90
C ASN A 196 -18.79 -15.06 2.91
N GLN A 197 -18.04 -14.73 1.87
CA GLN A 197 -16.64 -15.16 1.73
C GLN A 197 -15.63 -14.06 2.05
N PHE A 198 -16.03 -12.80 1.89
CA PHE A 198 -15.18 -11.65 2.24
C PHE A 198 -15.53 -11.15 3.64
N LYS A 199 -14.50 -10.82 4.41
CA LYS A 199 -14.64 -10.38 5.83
C LYS A 199 -14.93 -8.89 5.97
N GLY A 200 -14.76 -8.12 4.90
CA GLY A 200 -14.96 -6.68 4.91
C GLY A 200 -14.62 -6.02 3.59
N LEU A 201 -15.02 -4.78 3.47
CA LEU A 201 -14.72 -3.91 2.35
C LEU A 201 -13.72 -2.83 2.81
N ARG A 202 -12.78 -2.46 1.93
CA ARG A 202 -11.86 -1.35 2.13
C ARG A 202 -12.32 -0.16 1.30
N ILE A 203 -12.45 0.97 1.95
CA ILE A 203 -12.67 2.28 1.35
C ILE A 203 -11.31 2.97 1.30
N ASP A 204 -10.80 3.33 0.13
CA ASP A 204 -9.46 3.91 -0.04
C ASP A 204 -9.48 5.28 -0.71
N SER A 205 -10.55 5.63 -1.41
CA SER A 205 -10.71 6.90 -2.11
C SER A 205 -12.08 7.54 -1.87
N GLY A 206 -12.19 8.84 -2.16
CA GLY A 206 -13.40 9.62 -1.92
C GLY A 206 -13.58 10.04 -0.46
N ASP A 207 -14.78 10.49 -0.10
CA ASP A 207 -15.14 10.80 1.28
C ASP A 207 -15.60 9.53 2.00
N ASN A 208 -14.79 9.08 2.95
CA ASN A 208 -15.05 7.83 3.67
C ASN A 208 -16.32 7.90 4.54
N PHE A 209 -16.72 9.09 4.99
CA PHE A 209 -17.94 9.25 5.80
C PHE A 209 -19.22 9.25 4.95
N GLU A 210 -19.14 9.68 3.69
CA GLU A 210 -20.26 9.59 2.76
C GLU A 210 -20.49 8.15 2.24
N GLN A 211 -19.49 7.30 2.36
CA GLN A 211 -19.52 5.91 1.86
C GLN A 211 -19.89 4.89 2.94
N LEU A 212 -19.98 5.29 4.20
CA LEU A 212 -20.41 4.45 5.32
C LEU A 212 -21.92 4.49 5.52
#